data_89921fa5a20cb906f77975157c05a508
#
_entry.id   89921fa5a20cb906f77975157c05a508
#
_cell.length_a   1.000
_cell.length_b   1.000
_cell.length_c   1.000
_cell.angle_alpha   90.00
_cell.angle_beta   90.00
_cell.angle_gamma   90.00
#
_symmetry.space_group_name_H-M   'P 1'
#
loop_
_entity.id
_entity.type
_entity.pdbx_description
1 polymer ?
#
loop_
_entity_poly.entity_id
_entity_poly.type
_entity_poly.pdbx_seq_one_letter_code
_entity_poly.pdbx_strand_id
1 'polypeptide(L)'
;AATRIPYPTESQNYNLGARLDWKASAQDVLWFDMDTTRQRYDNRDGQLGSLTGGYDRTLRYERNKISAGYDHTFTFGTWKSYLNWNETENKGRELVRSVLKRDKWGLAGQPRELKESNLILNSLLLTPLGESHLVTVGGEFQSSSMKDGVVLASTGETFRQKSWSVFAEDEWHLTDALALTVGSRYEHHEQFGGHFSPRAYLVWDVADAWTLKGGVTTGYKAPRMGQLHKGISGVSGQGKTNLLGNPDLKPEESVSYEAGVYYDNPAGLNANVTGFMTDFSNKIVSYSINDNTNSYVNSGKARLHGVEFAGTLPLWSEDVTLSLNYTWTRSEQRDGDNKGAPLSYTPEHMVNAKLNWQITEEVASWLGARYRGKTPRFTQNYSSLSAVQKKVYDEKGEYLKAWTVVDAGLSWKMTDALTLNAAVNNLLNKDYSDVSLYSAGKSTLYAGDYFQTGSSTTGYVIPERNYWMSLNYQF
;
A
#
# COMPACT_ATOMS: atom_id res chain seq x y z
N ALA A 1 -10.59 18.08 -22.09
CA ALA A 1 -10.40 18.60 -20.74
C ALA A 1 -10.24 17.42 -19.77
N ALA A 2 -9.30 17.51 -18.87
CA ALA A 2 -9.23 16.59 -17.75
C ALA A 2 -10.47 16.79 -16.90
N THR A 3 -11.10 15.72 -16.45
CA THR A 3 -12.25 15.85 -15.59
C THR A 3 -11.79 16.00 -14.15
N ARG A 4 -12.34 16.97 -13.45
CA ARG A 4 -12.12 17.18 -12.03
C ARG A 4 -13.15 16.46 -11.17
N ILE A 5 -14.02 15.68 -11.81
CA ILE A 5 -15.04 14.93 -11.09
C ILE A 5 -14.37 13.81 -10.31
N PRO A 6 -14.65 13.69 -9.02
CA PRO A 6 -14.11 12.63 -8.18
C PRO A 6 -14.43 11.25 -8.76
N TYR A 7 -13.51 10.32 -8.57
CA TYR A 7 -13.71 8.91 -8.86
C TYR A 7 -13.58 8.12 -7.56
N PRO A 8 -14.60 7.38 -7.15
CA PRO A 8 -15.94 7.23 -7.75
C PRO A 8 -16.81 8.48 -7.61
N THR A 9 -17.76 8.69 -8.52
CA THR A 9 -18.73 9.80 -8.45
C THR A 9 -19.77 9.60 -7.38
N GLU A 10 -20.17 8.36 -7.14
CA GLU A 10 -21.07 7.95 -6.06
C GLU A 10 -20.55 6.68 -5.42
N SER A 11 -20.62 6.60 -4.09
CA SER A 11 -20.27 5.40 -3.35
C SER A 11 -21.18 5.19 -2.15
N GLN A 12 -21.48 3.92 -1.87
CA GLN A 12 -22.18 3.48 -0.68
C GLN A 12 -21.31 2.42 0.01
N ASN A 13 -21.00 2.63 1.28
CA ASN A 13 -20.14 1.74 2.05
C ASN A 13 -20.87 1.36 3.34
N TYR A 14 -20.96 0.06 3.57
CA TYR A 14 -21.47 -0.52 4.80
C TYR A 14 -20.41 -1.40 5.41
N ASN A 15 -20.20 -1.25 6.71
CA ASN A 15 -19.35 -2.11 7.51
C ASN A 15 -20.12 -2.55 8.76
N LEU A 16 -20.10 -3.84 9.03
CA LEU A 16 -20.64 -4.43 10.24
C LEU A 16 -19.60 -5.38 10.82
N GLY A 17 -19.19 -5.12 12.06
CA GLY A 17 -18.27 -5.96 12.78
C GLY A 17 -18.80 -6.32 14.16
N ALA A 18 -18.42 -7.49 14.66
CA ALA A 18 -18.70 -7.92 16.02
C ALA A 18 -17.49 -8.71 16.54
N ARG A 19 -17.17 -8.48 17.82
CA ARG A 19 -16.15 -9.22 18.54
C ARG A 19 -16.68 -9.67 19.88
N LEU A 20 -16.40 -10.92 20.22
CA LEU A 20 -16.68 -11.52 21.51
C LEU A 20 -15.36 -12.02 22.10
N ASP A 21 -15.02 -11.57 23.28
CA ASP A 21 -13.91 -12.06 24.07
C ASP A 21 -14.48 -12.73 25.32
N TRP A 22 -14.18 -14.01 25.52
CA TRP A 22 -14.63 -14.78 26.66
C TRP A 22 -13.43 -15.25 27.50
N LYS A 23 -13.32 -14.69 28.69
CA LYS A 23 -12.36 -15.14 29.72
C LYS A 23 -12.90 -16.37 30.39
N ALA A 24 -12.59 -17.55 29.88
CA ALA A 24 -13.07 -18.82 30.41
C ALA A 24 -12.43 -19.15 31.78
N SER A 25 -11.18 -18.68 32.00
CA SER A 25 -10.49 -18.75 33.30
C SER A 25 -9.52 -17.55 33.42
N ALA A 26 -8.73 -17.51 34.50
CA ALA A 26 -7.65 -16.53 34.64
C ALA A 26 -6.53 -16.73 33.59
N GLN A 27 -6.39 -17.92 33.05
CA GLN A 27 -5.37 -18.32 32.09
C GLN A 27 -5.89 -18.43 30.66
N ASP A 28 -7.22 -18.56 30.47
CA ASP A 28 -7.83 -18.94 29.20
C ASP A 28 -8.71 -17.83 28.63
N VAL A 29 -8.39 -17.37 27.44
CA VAL A 29 -9.19 -16.42 26.68
C VAL A 29 -9.53 -17.03 25.33
N LEU A 30 -10.83 -17.16 25.04
CA LEU A 30 -11.34 -17.47 23.72
C LEU A 30 -11.91 -16.19 23.12
N TRP A 31 -11.69 -16.01 21.83
CA TRP A 31 -12.26 -14.86 21.15
C TRP A 31 -12.80 -15.25 19.78
N PHE A 32 -13.82 -14.53 19.37
CA PHE A 32 -14.44 -14.63 18.05
C PHE A 32 -14.61 -13.25 17.47
N ASP A 33 -14.24 -13.08 16.22
CA ASP A 33 -14.32 -11.81 15.49
C ASP A 33 -14.95 -12.04 14.12
N MET A 34 -15.90 -11.22 13.74
CA MET A 34 -16.48 -11.21 12.41
C MET A 34 -16.59 -9.78 11.88
N ASP A 35 -16.28 -9.63 10.61
CA ASP A 35 -16.38 -8.35 9.88
C ASP A 35 -16.95 -8.59 8.50
N THR A 36 -17.87 -7.74 8.08
CA THR A 36 -18.41 -7.76 6.74
C THR A 36 -18.46 -6.34 6.18
N THR A 37 -17.86 -6.15 5.01
CA THR A 37 -17.85 -4.87 4.29
C THR A 37 -18.55 -5.04 2.96
N ARG A 38 -19.40 -4.08 2.62
CA ARG A 38 -20.09 -3.97 1.33
C ARG A 38 -19.84 -2.58 0.78
N GLN A 39 -19.25 -2.52 -0.40
CA GLN A 39 -18.96 -1.27 -1.10
C GLN A 39 -19.58 -1.31 -2.48
N ARG A 40 -20.32 -0.27 -2.81
CA ARG A 40 -20.86 -0.06 -4.15
C ARG A 40 -20.32 1.26 -4.68
N TYR A 41 -19.72 1.20 -5.85
CA TYR A 41 -19.23 2.37 -6.58
C TYR A 41 -20.04 2.52 -7.85
N ASP A 42 -20.63 3.70 -8.07
CA ASP A 42 -21.27 4.05 -9.32
C ASP A 42 -20.49 5.19 -9.99
N ASN A 43 -20.03 4.95 -11.19
CA ASN A 43 -19.25 5.88 -11.98
C ASN A 43 -19.94 6.20 -13.31
N ARG A 44 -21.25 5.95 -13.44
CA ARG A 44 -21.98 6.16 -14.67
C ARG A 44 -22.09 7.62 -15.02
N ASP A 45 -22.32 8.46 -14.03
CA ASP A 45 -22.46 9.89 -14.17
C ASP A 45 -21.11 10.58 -13.92
N GLY A 46 -20.88 11.70 -14.60
CA GLY A 46 -19.73 12.55 -14.36
C GLY A 46 -18.40 12.08 -14.94
N GLN A 47 -18.31 10.94 -15.56
CA GLN A 47 -17.09 10.54 -16.29
C GLN A 47 -17.08 11.17 -17.68
N LEU A 48 -16.13 12.09 -17.91
CA LEU A 48 -15.90 12.67 -19.22
C LEU A 48 -14.99 11.75 -20.06
N GLY A 49 -15.35 11.58 -21.31
CA GLY A 49 -14.62 10.76 -22.26
C GLY A 49 -15.42 9.58 -22.76
N SER A 50 -14.98 9.03 -23.88
CA SER A 50 -15.58 7.85 -24.49
C SER A 50 -15.39 6.64 -23.60
N LEU A 51 -16.41 6.29 -22.86
CA LEU A 51 -16.49 5.04 -22.11
C LEU A 51 -17.16 3.97 -22.97
N THR A 52 -16.82 3.99 -24.25
CA THR A 52 -17.27 2.98 -25.18
C THR A 52 -16.61 1.65 -24.82
N GLY A 53 -17.21 0.97 -23.88
CA GLY A 53 -17.03 -0.42 -23.74
C GLY A 53 -16.21 -0.90 -22.56
N GLY A 54 -16.58 -1.98 -22.07
CA GLY A 54 -15.79 -2.97 -21.43
C GLY A 54 -16.13 -3.32 -20.01
N TYR A 55 -16.69 -2.44 -19.23
CA TYR A 55 -17.08 -2.79 -17.86
C TYR A 55 -18.36 -2.08 -17.46
N ASP A 56 -19.22 -2.76 -16.73
CA ASP A 56 -20.22 -2.08 -15.93
C ASP A 56 -19.49 -1.11 -15.00
N ARG A 57 -19.97 0.12 -14.96
CA ARG A 57 -19.40 1.18 -14.15
C ARG A 57 -19.80 1.08 -12.70
N THR A 58 -20.80 0.28 -12.40
CA THR A 58 -21.19 -0.07 -11.05
C THR A 58 -20.37 -1.26 -10.58
N LEU A 59 -19.45 -1.01 -9.65
CA LEU A 59 -18.63 -2.04 -9.04
C LEU A 59 -19.11 -2.32 -7.62
N ARG A 60 -19.18 -3.60 -7.26
CA ARG A 60 -19.51 -4.05 -5.91
C ARG A 60 -18.34 -4.85 -5.36
N TYR A 61 -17.88 -4.43 -4.20
CA TYR A 61 -16.86 -5.15 -3.44
C TYR A 61 -17.50 -5.69 -2.17
N GLU A 62 -17.38 -6.98 -1.98
CA GLU A 62 -17.85 -7.67 -0.80
C GLU A 62 -16.65 -8.31 -0.11
N ARG A 63 -16.50 -8.04 1.17
CA ARG A 63 -15.48 -8.67 2.01
C ARG A 63 -16.16 -9.25 3.24
N ASN A 64 -15.81 -10.49 3.53
CA ASN A 64 -16.20 -11.19 4.75
C ASN A 64 -14.95 -11.67 5.45
N LYS A 65 -14.91 -11.57 6.76
CA LYS A 65 -13.84 -12.09 7.60
C LYS A 65 -14.48 -12.76 8.82
N ILE A 66 -13.98 -13.92 9.16
CA ILE A 66 -14.31 -14.63 10.39
C ILE A 66 -13.02 -15.12 10.99
N SER A 67 -12.83 -14.87 12.27
CA SER A 67 -11.67 -15.33 13.02
C SER A 67 -12.10 -15.90 14.36
N ALA A 68 -11.43 -16.94 14.81
CA ALA A 68 -11.56 -17.47 16.15
C ALA A 68 -10.16 -17.75 16.70
N GLY A 69 -9.94 -17.46 17.95
CA GLY A 69 -8.66 -17.67 18.59
C GLY A 69 -8.78 -18.11 20.04
N TYR A 70 -7.67 -18.64 20.50
CA TYR A 70 -7.50 -19.11 21.86
C TYR A 70 -6.12 -18.70 22.36
N ASP A 71 -6.10 -18.05 23.51
CA ASP A 71 -4.89 -17.64 24.21
C ASP A 71 -4.87 -18.36 25.58
N HIS A 72 -3.73 -19.00 25.88
CA HIS A 72 -3.51 -19.65 27.15
C HIS A 72 -2.23 -19.13 27.80
N THR A 73 -2.31 -18.73 29.06
CA THR A 73 -1.17 -18.25 29.85
C THR A 73 -0.67 -19.36 30.77
N PHE A 74 0.48 -19.93 30.41
CA PHE A 74 1.23 -20.85 31.26
C PHE A 74 2.08 -20.08 32.27
N THR A 75 2.62 -20.77 33.25
CA THR A 75 3.60 -20.18 34.19
C THR A 75 4.90 -19.75 33.50
N PHE A 76 5.22 -20.34 32.36
CA PHE A 76 6.45 -20.09 31.59
C PHE A 76 6.23 -19.24 30.32
N GLY A 77 5.01 -18.88 29.99
CA GLY A 77 4.77 -18.09 28.76
C GLY A 77 3.31 -18.07 28.33
N THR A 78 3.03 -17.39 27.23
CA THR A 78 1.70 -17.27 26.65
C THR A 78 1.66 -17.92 25.27
N TRP A 79 0.78 -18.89 25.11
CA TRP A 79 0.45 -19.48 23.82
C TRP A 79 -0.76 -18.77 23.22
N LYS A 80 -0.64 -18.40 21.95
CA LYS A 80 -1.71 -17.78 21.16
C LYS A 80 -1.90 -18.55 19.87
N SER A 81 -3.15 -18.87 19.54
CA SER A 81 -3.46 -19.54 18.28
C SER A 81 -4.77 -19.00 17.72
N TYR A 82 -4.80 -18.82 16.39
CA TYR A 82 -6.05 -18.41 15.74
C TYR A 82 -6.21 -19.04 14.37
N LEU A 83 -7.47 -19.19 13.99
CA LEU A 83 -7.91 -19.52 12.65
C LEU A 83 -8.62 -18.29 12.06
N ASN A 84 -8.20 -17.86 10.88
CA ASN A 84 -8.82 -16.76 10.14
C ASN A 84 -9.27 -17.26 8.78
N TRP A 85 -10.52 -17.01 8.45
CA TRP A 85 -11.01 -17.12 7.08
C TRP A 85 -11.43 -15.74 6.60
N ASN A 86 -10.98 -15.37 5.40
CA ASN A 86 -11.43 -14.16 4.75
C ASN A 86 -11.72 -14.41 3.27
N GLU A 87 -12.71 -13.70 2.77
CA GLU A 87 -13.13 -13.76 1.39
C GLU A 87 -13.40 -12.35 0.87
N THR A 88 -12.84 -12.04 -0.29
CA THR A 88 -13.09 -10.78 -1.01
C THR A 88 -13.61 -11.10 -2.40
N GLU A 89 -14.69 -10.46 -2.79
CA GLU A 89 -15.33 -10.63 -4.09
C GLU A 89 -15.57 -9.28 -4.75
N ASN A 90 -15.27 -9.19 -6.05
CA ASN A 90 -15.57 -8.04 -6.89
C ASN A 90 -16.57 -8.48 -7.97
N LYS A 91 -17.77 -7.92 -7.93
CA LYS A 91 -18.91 -8.22 -8.82
C LYS A 91 -19.25 -7.05 -9.72
N GLY A 92 -20.04 -7.29 -10.75
CA GLY A 92 -20.62 -6.25 -11.60
C GLY A 92 -19.75 -5.85 -12.78
N ARG A 93 -18.72 -6.61 -13.10
CA ARG A 93 -17.93 -6.43 -14.33
C ARG A 93 -18.37 -7.40 -15.40
N GLU A 94 -18.52 -6.89 -16.64
CA GLU A 94 -18.80 -7.66 -17.82
C GLU A 94 -17.88 -7.22 -18.96
N LEU A 95 -17.37 -8.14 -19.74
CA LEU A 95 -16.54 -7.84 -20.91
C LEU A 95 -17.41 -7.64 -22.13
N VAL A 96 -17.47 -6.42 -22.66
CA VAL A 96 -18.32 -6.08 -23.81
C VAL A 96 -17.64 -6.40 -25.13
N ARG A 97 -18.38 -7.00 -26.05
CA ARG A 97 -17.88 -7.45 -27.38
C ARG A 97 -17.22 -6.33 -28.19
N SER A 98 -17.72 -5.09 -28.09
CA SER A 98 -17.19 -3.95 -28.82
C SER A 98 -15.72 -3.60 -28.46
N VAL A 99 -15.24 -4.08 -27.31
CA VAL A 99 -13.87 -3.85 -26.80
C VAL A 99 -12.97 -5.03 -27.17
N LEU A 100 -13.50 -6.24 -27.19
CA LEU A 100 -12.80 -7.44 -27.56
C LEU A 100 -12.77 -7.57 -29.10
N LYS A 101 -11.87 -6.84 -29.76
CA LYS A 101 -11.74 -6.82 -31.23
C LYS A 101 -11.65 -8.22 -31.86
N ARG A 102 -11.14 -9.20 -31.13
CA ARG A 102 -11.12 -10.62 -31.48
C ARG A 102 -11.39 -11.42 -30.20
N ASP A 103 -12.62 -11.83 -30.01
CA ASP A 103 -13.03 -12.63 -28.87
C ASP A 103 -12.62 -14.10 -29.06
N LYS A 104 -11.29 -14.32 -29.07
CA LYS A 104 -10.69 -15.65 -29.28
C LYS A 104 -11.10 -16.68 -28.22
N TRP A 105 -11.47 -16.18 -27.01
CA TRP A 105 -11.75 -17.03 -25.86
C TRP A 105 -13.21 -17.00 -25.42
N GLY A 106 -14.11 -16.39 -26.18
CA GLY A 106 -15.54 -16.32 -25.83
C GLY A 106 -15.83 -15.49 -24.56
N LEU A 107 -15.05 -14.43 -24.33
CA LEU A 107 -15.14 -13.63 -23.10
C LEU A 107 -16.21 -12.54 -23.15
N ALA A 108 -16.74 -12.25 -24.35
CA ALA A 108 -17.79 -11.24 -24.50
C ALA A 108 -19.08 -11.65 -23.82
N GLY A 109 -19.64 -10.78 -22.98
CA GLY A 109 -20.83 -11.07 -22.20
C GLY A 109 -20.60 -11.94 -20.98
N GLN A 110 -19.36 -12.35 -20.71
CA GLN A 110 -19.05 -13.13 -19.51
C GLN A 110 -18.88 -12.21 -18.31
N PRO A 111 -19.47 -12.54 -17.15
CA PRO A 111 -19.21 -11.82 -15.93
C PRO A 111 -17.75 -12.02 -15.51
N ARG A 112 -17.04 -10.94 -15.25
CA ARG A 112 -15.72 -10.98 -14.64
C ARG A 112 -15.86 -10.87 -13.14
N GLU A 113 -16.20 -11.96 -12.51
CA GLU A 113 -16.14 -12.09 -11.07
C GLU A 113 -14.71 -12.36 -10.65
N LEU A 114 -14.21 -11.59 -9.70
CA LEU A 114 -12.93 -11.81 -9.04
C LEU A 114 -13.23 -12.16 -7.60
N LYS A 115 -12.87 -13.36 -7.20
CA LYS A 115 -13.11 -13.87 -5.84
C LYS A 115 -11.84 -14.48 -5.30
N GLU A 116 -11.41 -14.02 -4.15
CA GLU A 116 -10.26 -14.55 -3.42
C GLU A 116 -10.71 -14.98 -2.03
N SER A 117 -10.31 -16.17 -1.61
CA SER A 117 -10.59 -16.73 -0.30
C SER A 117 -9.29 -17.25 0.31
N ASN A 118 -9.05 -16.91 1.57
CA ASN A 118 -7.87 -17.30 2.33
C ASN A 118 -8.27 -17.93 3.66
N LEU A 119 -7.66 -19.05 3.99
CA LEU A 119 -7.71 -19.69 5.30
C LEU A 119 -6.30 -19.65 5.90
N ILE A 120 -6.16 -19.07 7.09
CA ILE A 120 -4.90 -18.88 7.79
C ILE A 120 -5.03 -19.49 9.18
N LEU A 121 -4.15 -20.41 9.51
CA LEU A 121 -3.94 -20.93 10.87
C LEU A 121 -2.59 -20.40 11.34
N ASN A 122 -2.58 -19.72 12.48
CA ASN A 122 -1.37 -19.21 13.12
C ASN A 122 -1.32 -19.69 14.56
N SER A 123 -0.13 -20.06 15.02
CA SER A 123 0.11 -20.47 16.40
C SER A 123 1.49 -20.04 16.85
N LEU A 124 1.58 -19.39 17.99
CA LEU A 124 2.84 -18.93 18.56
C LEU A 124 2.88 -19.10 20.08
N LEU A 125 4.07 -19.28 20.60
CA LEU A 125 4.40 -19.24 22.02
C LEU A 125 5.37 -18.07 22.25
N LEU A 126 5.00 -17.19 23.17
CA LEU A 126 5.84 -16.14 23.72
C LEU A 126 6.27 -16.55 25.11
N THR A 127 7.58 -16.67 25.34
CA THR A 127 8.13 -17.17 26.59
C THR A 127 9.37 -16.39 27.05
N PRO A 128 9.36 -15.84 28.27
CA PRO A 128 10.59 -15.32 28.86
C PRO A 128 11.52 -16.48 29.24
N LEU A 129 12.80 -16.37 28.94
CA LEU A 129 13.84 -17.29 29.35
C LEU A 129 14.85 -16.54 30.22
N GLY A 130 14.71 -16.72 31.54
CA GLY A 130 15.42 -15.90 32.52
C GLY A 130 14.92 -14.46 32.52
N GLU A 131 15.83 -13.52 32.86
CA GLU A 131 15.50 -12.09 32.95
C GLU A 131 15.84 -11.30 31.68
N SER A 132 16.62 -11.91 30.77
CA SER A 132 17.22 -11.18 29.65
C SER A 132 16.74 -11.63 28.27
N HIS A 133 15.93 -12.69 28.15
CA HIS A 133 15.46 -13.16 26.86
C HIS A 133 13.94 -13.22 26.80
N LEU A 134 13.37 -12.69 25.74
CA LEU A 134 11.96 -12.87 25.40
C LEU A 134 11.87 -13.59 24.06
N VAL A 135 11.59 -14.89 24.11
CA VAL A 135 11.60 -15.75 22.93
C VAL A 135 10.18 -15.92 22.38
N THR A 136 10.04 -15.73 21.08
CA THR A 136 8.83 -16.04 20.33
C THR A 136 9.14 -17.15 19.33
N VAL A 137 8.37 -18.23 19.39
CA VAL A 137 8.43 -19.32 18.39
C VAL A 137 7.03 -19.59 17.88
N GLY A 138 6.91 -19.90 16.59
CA GLY A 138 5.57 -20.15 16.05
C GLY A 138 5.61 -20.71 14.64
N GLY A 139 4.39 -20.91 14.13
CA GLY A 139 4.16 -21.38 12.79
C GLY A 139 2.86 -20.85 12.21
N GLU A 140 2.79 -20.86 10.89
CA GLU A 140 1.62 -20.42 10.15
C GLU A 140 1.39 -21.36 8.96
N PHE A 141 0.14 -21.64 8.70
CA PHE A 141 -0.32 -22.34 7.50
C PHE A 141 -1.32 -21.45 6.77
N GLN A 142 -1.15 -21.29 5.47
CA GLN A 142 -2.07 -20.54 4.62
C GLN A 142 -2.52 -21.39 3.44
N SER A 143 -3.82 -21.36 3.17
CA SER A 143 -4.44 -21.93 1.97
C SER A 143 -5.26 -20.85 1.28
N SER A 144 -4.88 -20.52 0.05
CA SER A 144 -5.51 -19.46 -0.75
C SER A 144 -6.13 -20.03 -2.00
N SER A 145 -7.26 -19.47 -2.41
CA SER A 145 -7.88 -19.75 -3.71
C SER A 145 -8.34 -18.47 -4.37
N MET A 146 -8.20 -18.38 -5.69
CA MET A 146 -8.65 -17.24 -6.48
C MET A 146 -9.44 -17.73 -7.70
N LYS A 147 -10.61 -17.15 -7.90
CA LYS A 147 -11.46 -17.30 -9.08
C LYS A 147 -11.41 -16.02 -9.91
N ASP A 148 -11.06 -16.10 -11.17
CA ASP A 148 -11.20 -14.99 -12.12
C ASP A 148 -12.12 -15.47 -13.24
N GLY A 149 -13.23 -14.78 -13.50
CA GLY A 149 -14.22 -15.15 -14.50
C GLY A 149 -13.65 -15.26 -15.92
N VAL A 150 -12.60 -14.49 -16.24
CA VAL A 150 -11.89 -14.57 -17.52
C VAL A 150 -11.13 -15.89 -17.64
N VAL A 151 -10.39 -16.26 -16.61
CA VAL A 151 -9.61 -17.50 -16.59
C VAL A 151 -10.55 -18.70 -16.54
N LEU A 152 -11.60 -18.63 -15.72
CA LEU A 152 -12.59 -19.69 -15.58
C LEU A 152 -13.31 -19.95 -16.92
N ALA A 153 -13.65 -18.89 -17.69
CA ALA A 153 -14.25 -19.02 -19.00
C ALA A 153 -13.30 -19.62 -20.06
N SER A 154 -11.98 -19.41 -19.90
CA SER A 154 -10.97 -19.91 -20.86
C SER A 154 -10.44 -21.30 -20.54
N THR A 155 -10.36 -21.68 -19.26
CA THR A 155 -9.71 -22.90 -18.79
C THR A 155 -10.57 -23.76 -17.88
N GLY A 156 -11.63 -23.21 -17.28
CA GLY A 156 -12.44 -23.90 -16.26
C GLY A 156 -11.74 -24.02 -14.89
N GLU A 157 -10.58 -23.39 -14.71
CA GLU A 157 -9.73 -23.57 -13.53
C GLU A 157 -9.91 -22.47 -12.48
N THR A 158 -9.71 -22.86 -11.24
CA THR A 158 -9.57 -21.97 -10.09
C THR A 158 -8.14 -22.07 -9.58
N PHE A 159 -7.50 -20.93 -9.36
CA PHE A 159 -6.16 -20.91 -8.79
C PHE A 159 -6.19 -21.33 -7.33
N ARG A 160 -5.22 -22.11 -6.92
CA ARG A 160 -5.01 -22.51 -5.52
C ARG A 160 -3.53 -22.48 -5.20
N GLN A 161 -3.21 -22.15 -3.97
CA GLN A 161 -1.85 -22.21 -3.43
C GLN A 161 -1.87 -22.47 -1.93
N LYS A 162 -0.82 -23.15 -1.46
CA LYS A 162 -0.59 -23.39 -0.04
C LYS A 162 0.81 -23.01 0.31
N SER A 163 0.95 -22.45 1.51
CA SER A 163 2.26 -22.23 2.12
C SER A 163 2.19 -22.55 3.61
N TRP A 164 3.32 -22.84 4.18
CA TRP A 164 3.50 -22.94 5.63
C TRP A 164 4.83 -22.32 6.02
N SER A 165 4.93 -21.88 7.25
CA SER A 165 6.16 -21.32 7.77
C SER A 165 6.34 -21.67 9.23
N VAL A 166 7.59 -21.66 9.65
CA VAL A 166 8.00 -21.67 11.04
C VAL A 166 8.93 -20.49 11.29
N PHE A 167 8.85 -19.90 12.47
CA PHE A 167 9.66 -18.75 12.83
C PHE A 167 10.11 -18.83 14.30
N ALA A 168 11.24 -18.24 14.57
CA ALA A 168 11.76 -18.02 15.91
C ALA A 168 12.41 -16.65 15.99
N GLU A 169 12.25 -16.00 17.12
CA GLU A 169 12.80 -14.70 17.43
C GLU A 169 13.16 -14.62 18.90
N ASP A 170 14.28 -14.02 19.21
CA ASP A 170 14.74 -13.72 20.56
C ASP A 170 14.99 -12.21 20.68
N GLU A 171 14.32 -11.56 21.59
CA GLU A 171 14.66 -10.23 22.07
C GLU A 171 15.55 -10.39 23.29
N TRP A 172 16.84 -10.15 23.08
CA TRP A 172 17.88 -10.32 24.08
C TRP A 172 18.28 -8.97 24.69
N HIS A 173 17.93 -8.75 25.94
CA HIS A 173 18.40 -7.64 26.76
C HIS A 173 19.84 -7.89 27.20
N LEU A 174 20.79 -7.39 26.41
CA LEU A 174 22.23 -7.49 26.69
C LEU A 174 22.60 -6.70 27.95
N THR A 175 21.92 -5.58 28.16
CA THR A 175 21.91 -4.75 29.39
C THR A 175 20.53 -4.12 29.53
N ASP A 176 20.26 -3.43 30.63
CA ASP A 176 19.00 -2.66 30.81
C ASP A 176 18.78 -1.60 29.72
N ALA A 177 19.88 -1.11 29.12
CA ALA A 177 19.84 -0.06 28.08
C ALA A 177 20.04 -0.59 26.65
N LEU A 178 20.34 -1.87 26.47
CA LEU A 178 20.71 -2.42 25.16
C LEU A 178 19.98 -3.73 24.89
N ALA A 179 19.12 -3.72 23.89
CA ALA A 179 18.39 -4.90 23.42
C ALA A 179 18.77 -5.24 21.97
N LEU A 180 19.00 -6.52 21.70
CA LEU A 180 19.23 -7.09 20.38
C LEU A 180 18.12 -8.08 20.06
N THR A 181 17.36 -7.82 19.02
CA THR A 181 16.38 -8.77 18.47
C THR A 181 17.01 -9.51 17.31
N VAL A 182 17.05 -10.83 17.39
CA VAL A 182 17.49 -11.72 16.31
C VAL A 182 16.38 -12.71 16.02
N GLY A 183 16.01 -12.84 14.76
CA GLY A 183 14.96 -13.75 14.39
C GLY A 183 15.11 -14.25 12.96
N SER A 184 14.37 -15.29 12.65
CA SER A 184 14.24 -15.76 11.29
C SER A 184 12.91 -16.48 11.05
N ARG A 185 12.47 -16.46 9.81
CA ARG A 185 11.32 -17.19 9.32
C ARG A 185 11.76 -18.09 8.17
N TYR A 186 11.42 -19.36 8.24
CA TYR A 186 11.48 -20.27 7.11
C TYR A 186 10.08 -20.47 6.58
N GLU A 187 9.86 -20.15 5.31
CA GLU A 187 8.58 -20.33 4.62
C GLU A 187 8.77 -21.37 3.50
N HIS A 188 7.82 -22.29 3.38
CA HIS A 188 7.73 -23.22 2.28
C HIS A 188 6.45 -22.98 1.49
N HIS A 189 6.63 -22.59 0.24
CA HIS A 189 5.54 -22.40 -0.72
C HIS A 189 5.49 -23.58 -1.69
N GLU A 190 4.30 -24.12 -1.97
CA GLU A 190 4.16 -25.32 -2.80
C GLU A 190 4.78 -25.22 -4.20
N GLN A 191 4.91 -24.01 -4.77
CA GLN A 191 5.46 -23.78 -6.10
C GLN A 191 6.93 -23.35 -6.11
N PHE A 192 7.41 -22.66 -5.07
CA PHE A 192 8.76 -22.07 -5.03
C PHE A 192 9.70 -22.77 -4.06
N GLY A 193 9.18 -23.72 -3.26
CA GLY A 193 9.97 -24.36 -2.22
C GLY A 193 10.24 -23.46 -1.02
N GLY A 194 11.39 -23.66 -0.38
CA GLY A 194 11.75 -22.99 0.85
C GLY A 194 12.43 -21.64 0.65
N HIS A 195 12.08 -20.68 1.51
CA HIS A 195 12.74 -19.39 1.61
C HIS A 195 13.07 -19.07 3.08
N PHE A 196 14.25 -18.53 3.33
CA PHE A 196 14.73 -18.17 4.66
C PHE A 196 14.89 -16.66 4.77
N SER A 197 14.24 -16.05 5.77
CA SER A 197 14.20 -14.60 5.99
C SER A 197 14.74 -14.27 7.37
N PRO A 198 16.05 -14.03 7.52
CA PRO A 198 16.65 -13.58 8.77
C PRO A 198 16.44 -12.08 9.00
N ARG A 199 16.45 -11.69 10.30
CA ARG A 199 16.50 -10.30 10.73
C ARG A 199 17.36 -10.14 11.97
N ALA A 200 17.97 -8.97 12.12
CA ALA A 200 18.64 -8.54 13.34
C ALA A 200 18.39 -7.05 13.55
N TYR A 201 18.02 -6.66 14.75
CA TYR A 201 17.69 -5.28 15.10
C TYR A 201 18.21 -4.93 16.49
N LEU A 202 18.87 -3.78 16.60
CA LEU A 202 19.46 -3.27 17.84
C LEU A 202 18.68 -2.03 18.29
N VAL A 203 18.39 -1.96 19.58
CA VAL A 203 17.86 -0.77 20.27
C VAL A 203 18.79 -0.47 21.43
N TRP A 204 19.32 0.75 21.49
CA TRP A 204 20.26 1.18 22.51
C TRP A 204 19.88 2.54 23.08
N ASP A 205 19.48 2.57 24.33
CA ASP A 205 19.23 3.77 25.10
C ASP A 205 20.57 4.31 25.62
N VAL A 206 21.19 5.20 24.84
CA VAL A 206 22.54 5.72 25.10
C VAL A 206 22.55 6.78 26.21
N ALA A 207 21.42 7.42 26.45
CA ALA A 207 21.18 8.40 27.53
C ALA A 207 19.67 8.56 27.74
N ASP A 208 19.24 9.22 28.82
CA ASP A 208 17.84 9.33 29.26
C ASP A 208 16.84 9.77 28.15
N ALA A 209 17.30 10.60 27.21
CA ALA A 209 16.43 11.10 26.12
C ALA A 209 16.85 10.60 24.74
N TRP A 210 17.89 9.75 24.63
CA TRP A 210 18.48 9.37 23.37
C TRP A 210 18.48 7.86 23.15
N THR A 211 17.85 7.42 22.09
CA THR A 211 17.86 6.02 21.67
C THR A 211 18.45 5.91 20.26
N LEU A 212 19.40 5.00 20.09
CA LEU A 212 19.89 4.54 18.77
C LEU A 212 19.15 3.28 18.39
N LYS A 213 18.71 3.20 17.15
CA LYS A 213 18.09 1.99 16.58
C LYS A 213 18.69 1.68 15.23
N GLY A 214 18.82 0.41 14.92
CA GLY A 214 19.28 0.01 13.60
C GLY A 214 19.25 -1.48 13.39
N GLY A 215 19.22 -1.89 12.13
CA GLY A 215 19.14 -3.29 11.83
C GLY A 215 19.16 -3.62 10.35
N VAL A 216 19.11 -4.92 10.11
CA VAL A 216 18.99 -5.53 8.80
C VAL A 216 17.81 -6.50 8.81
N THR A 217 16.97 -6.37 7.76
CA THR A 217 15.83 -7.26 7.56
C THR A 217 15.81 -7.77 6.13
N THR A 218 15.38 -9.00 5.93
CA THR A 218 15.17 -9.57 4.62
C THR A 218 13.68 -9.73 4.34
N GLY A 219 13.28 -9.52 3.10
CA GLY A 219 11.91 -9.64 2.65
C GLY A 219 11.79 -10.61 1.48
N TYR A 220 10.64 -11.26 1.42
CA TYR A 220 10.27 -12.22 0.40
C TYR A 220 8.83 -11.97 -0.02
N LYS A 221 8.54 -12.00 -1.32
CA LYS A 221 7.19 -11.86 -1.84
C LYS A 221 6.95 -12.80 -3.00
N ALA A 222 6.06 -13.77 -2.80
CA ALA A 222 5.63 -14.68 -3.84
C ALA A 222 4.91 -13.93 -4.99
N PRO A 223 5.08 -14.36 -6.26
CA PRO A 223 4.24 -13.92 -7.35
C PRO A 223 2.77 -14.21 -7.05
N ARG A 224 1.89 -13.38 -7.57
CA ARG A 224 0.43 -13.59 -7.42
C ARG A 224 0.00 -14.84 -8.16
N MET A 225 -1.00 -15.55 -7.64
CA MET A 225 -1.56 -16.77 -8.28
C MET A 225 -1.81 -16.61 -9.77
N GLY A 226 -2.46 -15.50 -10.19
CA GLY A 226 -2.71 -15.23 -11.60
C GLY A 226 -1.45 -15.01 -12.44
N GLN A 227 -0.37 -14.51 -11.85
CA GLN A 227 0.91 -14.30 -12.56
C GLN A 227 1.61 -15.63 -12.90
N LEU A 228 1.35 -16.67 -12.12
CA LEU A 228 1.94 -18.01 -12.27
C LEU A 228 1.16 -18.92 -13.21
N HIS A 229 -0.04 -18.53 -13.60
CA HIS A 229 -0.89 -19.36 -14.44
C HIS A 229 -0.32 -19.54 -15.85
N LYS A 230 -0.30 -20.79 -16.34
CA LYS A 230 0.09 -21.07 -17.73
C LYS A 230 -1.07 -20.74 -18.66
N GLY A 231 -1.04 -19.56 -19.28
CA GLY A 231 -2.09 -19.12 -20.20
C GLY A 231 -2.65 -17.75 -19.82
N ILE A 232 -3.89 -17.48 -20.19
CA ILE A 232 -4.55 -16.21 -19.85
C ILE A 232 -4.80 -16.13 -18.35
N SER A 233 -4.15 -15.15 -17.72
CA SER A 233 -4.32 -14.84 -16.31
C SER A 233 -5.25 -13.65 -16.05
N GLY A 234 -5.68 -12.97 -17.09
CA GLY A 234 -6.56 -11.82 -16.99
C GLY A 234 -6.57 -10.96 -18.25
N VAL A 235 -7.21 -9.81 -18.14
CA VAL A 235 -7.24 -8.77 -19.18
C VAL A 235 -7.00 -7.40 -18.58
N SER A 236 -6.40 -6.50 -19.33
CA SER A 236 -6.19 -5.10 -18.97
C SER A 236 -6.70 -4.17 -20.08
N GLY A 237 -6.68 -2.85 -19.81
CA GLY A 237 -7.13 -1.85 -20.77
C GLY A 237 -8.58 -2.08 -21.22
N GLN A 238 -9.46 -2.45 -20.29
CA GLN A 238 -10.87 -2.75 -20.56
C GLN A 238 -11.07 -3.93 -21.56
N GLY A 239 -10.23 -4.96 -21.46
CA GLY A 239 -10.29 -6.12 -22.32
C GLY A 239 -9.49 -6.02 -23.63
N LYS A 240 -8.78 -4.90 -23.84
CA LYS A 240 -7.97 -4.71 -25.07
C LYS A 240 -6.67 -5.50 -25.07
N THR A 241 -6.12 -5.75 -23.89
CA THR A 241 -4.83 -6.43 -23.72
C THR A 241 -5.01 -7.68 -22.88
N ASN A 242 -4.57 -8.79 -23.40
CA ASN A 242 -4.52 -10.05 -22.66
C ASN A 242 -3.32 -10.07 -21.73
N LEU A 243 -3.50 -10.60 -20.55
CA LEU A 243 -2.42 -10.85 -19.60
C LEU A 243 -2.17 -12.37 -19.58
N LEU A 244 -0.97 -12.77 -19.95
CA LEU A 244 -0.50 -14.15 -19.83
C LEU A 244 0.31 -14.28 -18.55
N GLY A 245 0.03 -15.31 -17.78
CA GLY A 245 0.88 -15.66 -16.66
C GLY A 245 2.18 -16.32 -17.13
N ASN A 246 3.12 -16.42 -16.20
CA ASN A 246 4.40 -17.06 -16.41
C ASN A 246 4.70 -17.98 -15.22
N PRO A 247 4.62 -19.33 -15.39
CA PRO A 247 4.88 -20.26 -14.29
C PRO A 247 6.36 -20.29 -13.84
N ASP A 248 7.28 -19.73 -14.63
CA ASP A 248 8.72 -19.72 -14.33
C ASP A 248 9.13 -18.51 -13.46
N LEU A 249 8.16 -17.70 -13.02
CA LEU A 249 8.44 -16.57 -12.12
C LEU A 249 9.01 -17.05 -10.79
N LYS A 250 10.03 -16.31 -10.35
CA LYS A 250 10.63 -16.44 -9.01
C LYS A 250 10.05 -15.39 -8.08
N PRO A 251 10.11 -15.61 -6.76
CA PRO A 251 9.77 -14.58 -5.79
C PRO A 251 10.63 -13.33 -5.91
N GLU A 252 10.03 -12.21 -5.53
CA GLU A 252 10.77 -10.97 -5.31
C GLU A 252 11.44 -11.03 -3.93
N GLU A 253 12.66 -10.56 -3.82
CA GLU A 253 13.43 -10.54 -2.59
C GLU A 253 13.93 -9.13 -2.29
N SER A 254 14.11 -8.82 -1.01
CA SER A 254 14.71 -7.57 -0.59
C SER A 254 15.60 -7.74 0.63
N VAL A 255 16.58 -6.86 0.74
CA VAL A 255 17.39 -6.67 1.94
C VAL A 255 17.31 -5.20 2.29
N SER A 256 16.85 -4.91 3.52
CA SER A 256 16.70 -3.54 4.03
C SER A 256 17.66 -3.33 5.18
N TYR A 257 18.33 -2.18 5.17
CA TYR A 257 19.21 -1.68 6.21
C TYR A 257 18.65 -0.37 6.72
N GLU A 258 18.63 -0.18 8.02
CA GLU A 258 18.27 1.10 8.61
C GLU A 258 19.11 1.41 9.84
N ALA A 259 19.33 2.70 10.07
CA ALA A 259 19.94 3.20 11.31
C ALA A 259 19.36 4.58 11.61
N GLY A 260 18.98 4.80 12.87
CA GLY A 260 18.33 6.03 13.30
C GLY A 260 18.71 6.46 14.70
N VAL A 261 18.61 7.77 14.91
CA VAL A 261 18.77 8.43 16.20
C VAL A 261 17.43 9.02 16.59
N TYR A 262 16.99 8.74 17.79
CA TYR A 262 15.73 9.17 18.37
C TYR A 262 16.00 10.01 19.61
N TYR A 263 15.36 11.14 19.70
CA TYR A 263 15.36 12.01 20.86
C TYR A 263 13.94 12.20 21.36
N ASP A 264 13.71 11.93 22.63
CA ASP A 264 12.41 12.09 23.26
C ASP A 264 12.59 12.77 24.63
N ASN A 265 12.04 13.97 24.77
CA ASN A 265 12.15 14.77 25.97
C ASN A 265 10.79 14.86 26.67
N PRO A 266 10.71 14.68 28.01
CA PRO A 266 9.48 14.87 28.79
C PRO A 266 8.77 16.22 28.59
N ALA A 267 9.47 17.26 28.14
CA ALA A 267 8.90 18.57 27.78
C ALA A 267 8.12 18.55 26.44
N GLY A 268 7.92 17.37 25.81
CA GLY A 268 7.12 17.21 24.59
C GLY A 268 7.90 17.38 23.27
N LEU A 269 9.20 17.70 23.33
CA LEU A 269 10.05 17.68 22.13
C LEU A 269 10.45 16.24 21.81
N ASN A 270 10.01 15.73 20.67
CA ASN A 270 10.51 14.48 20.12
C ASN A 270 10.99 14.69 18.69
N ALA A 271 12.06 14.00 18.30
CA ALA A 271 12.59 14.03 16.96
C ALA A 271 13.36 12.75 16.64
N ASN A 272 13.33 12.32 15.40
CA ASN A 272 14.20 11.25 14.94
C ASN A 272 14.72 11.52 13.53
N VAL A 273 15.88 10.94 13.25
CA VAL A 273 16.47 10.88 11.92
C VAL A 273 16.84 9.43 11.65
N THR A 274 16.33 8.88 10.55
CA THR A 274 16.61 7.51 10.14
C THR A 274 17.13 7.49 8.71
N GLY A 275 18.31 6.94 8.51
CA GLY A 275 18.84 6.58 7.21
C GLY A 275 18.41 5.17 6.84
N PHE A 276 18.00 4.93 5.60
CA PHE A 276 17.57 3.61 5.12
C PHE A 276 18.13 3.29 3.73
N MET A 277 18.29 2.02 3.46
CA MET A 277 18.62 1.49 2.14
C MET A 277 17.96 0.13 1.94
N THR A 278 17.27 -0.06 0.82
CA THR A 278 16.67 -1.33 0.43
C THR A 278 17.15 -1.74 -0.95
N ASP A 279 17.74 -2.92 -1.04
CA ASP A 279 18.08 -3.60 -2.27
C ASP A 279 17.00 -4.61 -2.63
N PHE A 280 16.46 -4.50 -3.84
CA PHE A 280 15.49 -5.43 -4.40
C PHE A 280 16.13 -6.28 -5.48
N SER A 281 15.75 -7.55 -5.52
CA SER A 281 16.13 -8.51 -6.56
C SER A 281 14.92 -9.28 -7.07
N ASN A 282 15.04 -9.85 -8.27
CA ASN A 282 13.98 -10.62 -8.92
C ASN A 282 12.65 -9.89 -9.09
N LYS A 283 12.66 -8.55 -9.21
CA LYS A 283 11.43 -7.76 -9.35
C LYS A 283 10.59 -8.26 -10.52
N ILE A 284 9.31 -8.51 -10.27
CA ILE A 284 8.35 -8.94 -11.29
C ILE A 284 7.84 -7.71 -12.04
N VAL A 285 8.10 -7.68 -13.35
CA VAL A 285 7.65 -6.62 -14.23
C VAL A 285 6.78 -7.19 -15.35
N SER A 286 5.83 -6.38 -15.82
CA SER A 286 5.05 -6.72 -17.01
C SER A 286 5.82 -6.26 -18.26
N TYR A 287 5.85 -7.10 -19.28
CA TYR A 287 6.37 -6.75 -20.58
C TYR A 287 5.39 -7.08 -21.69
N SER A 288 5.50 -6.39 -22.82
CA SER A 288 4.65 -6.61 -23.98
C SER A 288 5.24 -7.69 -24.88
N ILE A 289 4.48 -8.76 -25.13
CA ILE A 289 4.81 -9.78 -26.15
C ILE A 289 4.47 -9.23 -27.54
N ASN A 290 3.34 -8.52 -27.64
CA ASN A 290 2.86 -7.84 -28.85
C ASN A 290 1.82 -6.77 -28.47
N ASP A 291 1.27 -6.04 -29.45
CA ASP A 291 0.34 -4.91 -29.24
C ASP A 291 -0.88 -5.20 -28.33
N ASN A 292 -1.25 -6.46 -28.20
CA ASN A 292 -2.47 -6.87 -27.47
C ASN A 292 -2.21 -7.94 -26.40
N THR A 293 -0.94 -8.22 -26.06
CA THR A 293 -0.61 -9.29 -25.13
C THR A 293 0.61 -8.91 -24.29
N ASN A 294 0.43 -8.93 -22.98
CA ASN A 294 1.49 -8.75 -22.01
C ASN A 294 1.72 -10.02 -21.20
N SER A 295 2.91 -10.20 -20.67
CA SER A 295 3.26 -11.23 -19.72
C SER A 295 4.14 -10.66 -18.60
N TYR A 296 4.66 -11.53 -17.77
CA TYR A 296 5.48 -11.18 -16.61
C TYR A 296 6.83 -11.87 -16.67
N VAL A 297 7.86 -11.20 -16.19
CA VAL A 297 9.21 -11.72 -16.05
C VAL A 297 9.85 -11.16 -14.79
N ASN A 298 10.72 -11.94 -14.16
CA ASN A 298 11.62 -11.38 -13.16
C ASN A 298 12.68 -10.59 -13.90
N SER A 299 12.65 -9.30 -13.73
CA SER A 299 13.61 -8.40 -14.33
C SER A 299 14.11 -7.46 -13.27
N GLY A 300 15.39 -7.53 -13.06
CA GLY A 300 16.01 -6.41 -12.48
C GLY A 300 16.26 -6.45 -11.00
N LYS A 301 17.30 -5.69 -10.70
CA LYS A 301 17.65 -5.23 -9.35
C LYS A 301 17.32 -3.76 -9.25
N ALA A 302 16.88 -3.35 -8.09
CA ALA A 302 16.62 -1.93 -7.82
C ALA A 302 17.13 -1.59 -6.43
N ARG A 303 17.50 -0.34 -6.23
CA ARG A 303 17.86 0.21 -4.93
C ARG A 303 17.01 1.42 -4.61
N LEU A 304 16.55 1.48 -3.39
CA LEU A 304 15.92 2.63 -2.78
C LEU A 304 16.74 3.00 -1.55
N HIS A 305 17.12 4.27 -1.39
CA HIS A 305 17.80 4.74 -0.19
C HIS A 305 17.40 6.17 0.12
N GLY A 306 17.54 6.56 1.36
CA GLY A 306 17.14 7.90 1.77
C GLY A 306 17.38 8.18 3.24
N VAL A 307 16.85 9.33 3.63
CA VAL A 307 16.83 9.79 5.01
C VAL A 307 15.43 10.29 5.33
N GLU A 308 14.92 9.88 6.48
CA GLU A 308 13.67 10.34 7.04
C GLU A 308 13.95 11.16 8.31
N PHE A 309 13.26 12.26 8.45
CA PHE A 309 13.16 13.04 9.68
C PHE A 309 11.69 13.09 10.09
N ALA A 310 11.42 12.86 11.36
CA ALA A 310 10.12 13.14 11.96
C ALA A 310 10.33 13.79 13.32
N GLY A 311 9.46 14.74 13.67
CA GLY A 311 9.54 15.38 14.96
C GLY A 311 8.31 16.19 15.30
N THR A 312 8.10 16.38 16.59
CA THR A 312 7.10 17.28 17.18
C THR A 312 7.79 18.22 18.12
N LEU A 313 7.60 19.49 17.88
CA LEU A 313 8.21 20.58 18.62
C LEU A 313 7.10 21.42 19.28
N PRO A 314 7.00 21.47 20.62
CA PRO A 314 6.30 22.54 21.31
C PRO A 314 6.96 23.87 20.96
N LEU A 315 6.16 24.85 20.54
CA LEU A 315 6.68 26.17 20.20
C LEU A 315 6.70 27.04 21.48
N TRP A 316 6.10 28.23 21.45
CA TRP A 316 6.13 29.16 22.58
C TRP A 316 5.20 28.81 23.77
N SER A 317 4.35 27.77 23.62
CA SER A 317 3.58 27.14 24.71
C SER A 317 3.31 25.68 24.38
N GLU A 318 2.89 24.88 25.36
CA GLU A 318 2.45 23.50 25.17
C GLU A 318 1.19 23.39 24.28
N ASP A 319 0.43 24.49 24.18
CA ASP A 319 -0.79 24.56 23.36
C ASP A 319 -0.49 24.69 21.88
N VAL A 320 0.74 25.02 21.50
CA VAL A 320 1.13 25.18 20.10
C VAL A 320 2.25 24.21 19.75
N THR A 321 1.95 23.25 18.91
CA THR A 321 2.92 22.23 18.48
C THR A 321 3.09 22.22 16.98
N LEU A 322 4.34 22.12 16.52
CA LEU A 322 4.69 21.88 15.12
C LEU A 322 5.12 20.43 14.96
N SER A 323 4.37 19.68 14.16
CA SER A 323 4.79 18.35 13.69
C SER A 323 5.37 18.47 12.29
N LEU A 324 6.55 17.90 12.08
CA LEU A 324 7.26 17.94 10.81
C LEU A 324 7.73 16.53 10.43
N ASN A 325 7.44 16.13 9.20
CA ASN A 325 8.01 14.95 8.58
C ASN A 325 8.68 15.35 7.27
N TYR A 326 9.89 14.90 7.07
CA TYR A 326 10.64 15.09 5.85
C TYR A 326 11.23 13.76 5.40
N THR A 327 11.11 13.46 4.11
CA THR A 327 11.76 12.30 3.50
C THR A 327 12.53 12.76 2.27
N TRP A 328 13.81 12.44 2.24
CA TRP A 328 14.61 12.44 1.02
C TRP A 328 14.77 11.00 0.54
N THR A 329 14.46 10.75 -0.73
CA THR A 329 14.50 9.40 -1.31
C THR A 329 15.14 9.43 -2.68
N ARG A 330 16.05 8.52 -2.92
CA ARG A 330 16.60 8.24 -4.26
C ARG A 330 16.37 6.78 -4.62
N SER A 331 15.89 6.55 -5.82
CA SER A 331 15.66 5.22 -6.36
C SER A 331 16.41 5.01 -7.66
N GLU A 332 16.86 3.79 -7.91
CA GLU A 332 17.65 3.45 -9.09
C GLU A 332 17.40 1.99 -9.50
N GLN A 333 17.20 1.76 -10.78
CA GLN A 333 17.26 0.42 -11.37
C GLN A 333 18.74 0.04 -11.55
N ARG A 334 19.15 -1.12 -11.03
CA ARG A 334 20.57 -1.51 -10.94
C ARG A 334 21.05 -2.39 -12.09
N ASP A 335 20.13 -2.87 -12.92
CA ASP A 335 20.43 -3.72 -14.09
C ASP A 335 19.41 -3.54 -15.23
N GLY A 336 19.59 -4.30 -16.30
CA GLY A 336 18.74 -4.25 -17.50
C GLY A 336 18.94 -2.97 -18.33
N ASP A 337 18.08 -2.82 -19.36
CA ASP A 337 18.15 -1.72 -20.35
C ASP A 337 17.90 -0.33 -19.73
N ASN A 338 17.25 -0.31 -18.57
CA ASN A 338 16.95 0.92 -17.84
C ASN A 338 17.83 1.11 -16.60
N LYS A 339 19.03 0.52 -16.58
CA LYS A 339 20.00 0.75 -15.50
C LYS A 339 20.27 2.25 -15.34
N GLY A 340 20.23 2.71 -14.07
CA GLY A 340 20.36 4.11 -13.69
C GLY A 340 19.06 4.89 -13.71
N ALA A 341 18.01 4.40 -14.37
CA ALA A 341 16.70 5.05 -14.37
C ALA A 341 16.00 4.90 -13.00
N PRO A 342 15.19 5.90 -12.60
CA PRO A 342 14.50 5.86 -11.33
C PRO A 342 13.34 4.86 -11.33
N LEU A 343 12.82 4.56 -10.13
CA LEU A 343 11.54 3.86 -9.93
C LEU A 343 10.36 4.83 -10.08
N SER A 344 9.19 4.29 -10.41
CA SER A 344 7.96 5.08 -10.56
C SER A 344 7.50 5.70 -9.24
N TYR A 345 6.91 6.88 -9.31
CA TYR A 345 6.27 7.58 -8.21
C TYR A 345 7.14 7.87 -6.97
N THR A 346 8.46 7.93 -7.15
CA THR A 346 9.42 8.25 -6.09
C THR A 346 9.83 9.73 -6.18
N PRO A 347 9.16 10.67 -5.50
CA PRO A 347 9.63 12.04 -5.42
C PRO A 347 10.92 12.09 -4.61
N GLU A 348 11.84 12.96 -5.00
CA GLU A 348 13.12 13.09 -4.30
C GLU A 348 12.95 13.69 -2.90
N HIS A 349 12.02 14.63 -2.74
CA HIS A 349 11.74 15.28 -1.47
C HIS A 349 10.24 15.27 -1.16
N MET A 350 9.89 14.92 0.06
CA MET A 350 8.54 15.07 0.60
C MET A 350 8.62 15.75 1.96
N VAL A 351 7.73 16.72 2.19
CA VAL A 351 7.58 17.40 3.47
C VAL A 351 6.10 17.43 3.87
N ASN A 352 5.83 17.09 5.10
CA ASN A 352 4.53 17.33 5.73
C ASN A 352 4.78 18.14 7.01
N ALA A 353 4.16 19.30 7.11
CA ALA A 353 4.22 20.14 8.30
C ALA A 353 2.80 20.39 8.80
N LYS A 354 2.59 20.29 10.09
CA LYS A 354 1.29 20.56 10.72
C LYS A 354 1.52 21.37 11.99
N LEU A 355 1.00 22.57 12.00
CA LEU A 355 0.89 23.41 13.19
C LEU A 355 -0.46 23.13 13.85
N ASN A 356 -0.44 22.66 15.08
CA ASN A 356 -1.64 22.47 15.90
C ASN A 356 -1.65 23.56 16.99
N TRP A 357 -2.81 24.10 17.26
CA TRP A 357 -3.01 25.11 18.28
C TRP A 357 -4.28 24.82 19.09
N GLN A 358 -4.12 24.53 20.38
CA GLN A 358 -5.20 24.47 21.34
C GLN A 358 -5.52 25.90 21.77
N ILE A 359 -6.58 26.50 21.20
CA ILE A 359 -6.94 27.91 21.41
C ILE A 359 -7.61 28.09 22.77
N THR A 360 -8.52 27.16 23.10
CA THR A 360 -9.14 27.04 24.45
C THR A 360 -9.28 25.54 24.76
N GLU A 361 -9.78 25.18 25.94
CA GLU A 361 -10.06 23.78 26.29
C GLU A 361 -11.04 23.11 25.31
N GLU A 362 -11.94 23.88 24.68
CA GLU A 362 -12.97 23.39 23.76
C GLU A 362 -12.59 23.55 22.28
N VAL A 363 -11.66 24.44 21.96
CA VAL A 363 -11.36 24.83 20.57
C VAL A 363 -9.92 24.55 20.22
N ALA A 364 -9.72 23.69 19.25
CA ALA A 364 -8.43 23.42 18.63
C ALA A 364 -8.45 23.76 17.14
N SER A 365 -7.35 24.27 16.61
CA SER A 365 -7.16 24.52 15.19
C SER A 365 -5.87 23.92 14.68
N TRP A 366 -5.77 23.76 13.38
CA TRP A 366 -4.54 23.32 12.75
C TRP A 366 -4.36 23.91 11.36
N LEU A 367 -3.10 24.09 10.99
CA LEU A 367 -2.68 24.46 9.64
C LEU A 367 -1.69 23.42 9.16
N GLY A 368 -1.99 22.76 8.03
CA GLY A 368 -1.17 21.72 7.43
C GLY A 368 -0.62 22.15 6.08
N ALA A 369 0.62 21.78 5.79
CA ALA A 369 1.24 21.96 4.49
C ALA A 369 1.88 20.65 4.02
N ARG A 370 1.58 20.23 2.79
CA ARG A 370 2.16 19.06 2.14
C ARG A 370 2.92 19.50 0.91
N TYR A 371 4.23 19.28 0.90
CA TYR A 371 5.09 19.50 -0.26
C TYR A 371 5.52 18.16 -0.84
N ARG A 372 5.37 18.03 -2.15
CA ARG A 372 5.95 16.94 -2.93
C ARG A 372 6.93 17.52 -3.94
N GLY A 373 8.17 17.10 -3.86
CA GLY A 373 9.23 17.51 -4.75
C GLY A 373 9.06 16.98 -6.17
N LYS A 374 10.00 17.32 -7.03
CA LYS A 374 10.05 16.80 -8.39
C LYS A 374 10.02 15.27 -8.38
N THR A 375 9.22 14.69 -9.28
CA THR A 375 9.05 13.24 -9.39
C THR A 375 9.45 12.81 -10.80
N PRO A 376 10.25 11.75 -10.99
CA PRO A 376 10.56 11.25 -12.32
C PRO A 376 9.31 10.97 -13.14
N ARG A 377 9.27 11.48 -14.37
CA ARG A 377 8.12 11.31 -15.28
C ARG A 377 8.09 9.92 -15.87
N PHE A 378 9.26 9.36 -16.18
CA PHE A 378 9.43 8.05 -16.76
C PHE A 378 10.41 7.21 -15.95
N THR A 379 10.25 5.90 -16.03
CA THR A 379 11.12 4.90 -15.40
C THR A 379 12.06 4.23 -16.38
N GLN A 380 12.10 4.76 -17.60
CA GLN A 380 12.96 4.27 -18.68
C GLN A 380 13.98 5.35 -19.05
N ASN A 381 15.14 4.92 -19.53
CA ASN A 381 16.10 5.81 -20.16
C ASN A 381 15.50 6.41 -21.44
N TYR A 382 15.91 7.62 -21.81
CA TYR A 382 15.37 8.33 -22.98
C TYR A 382 15.40 7.49 -24.26
N SER A 383 16.48 6.71 -24.48
CA SER A 383 16.61 5.80 -25.64
C SER A 383 15.49 4.78 -25.73
N SER A 384 14.99 4.30 -24.59
CA SER A 384 13.96 3.27 -24.46
C SER A 384 12.54 3.83 -24.49
N LEU A 385 12.35 5.15 -24.50
CA LEU A 385 11.05 5.78 -24.58
C LEU A 385 10.41 5.59 -25.94
N SER A 386 9.08 5.37 -25.96
CA SER A 386 8.29 5.39 -27.19
C SER A 386 8.24 6.79 -27.82
N ALA A 387 7.89 6.89 -29.11
CA ALA A 387 7.85 8.18 -29.81
C ALA A 387 6.96 9.24 -29.13
N VAL A 388 5.80 8.84 -28.58
CA VAL A 388 4.92 9.76 -27.86
C VAL A 388 5.51 10.16 -26.50
N GLN A 389 6.20 9.25 -25.82
CA GLN A 389 6.89 9.56 -24.55
C GLN A 389 8.07 10.50 -24.76
N LYS A 390 8.86 10.30 -25.84
CA LYS A 390 9.93 11.23 -26.22
C LYS A 390 9.40 12.63 -26.47
N LYS A 391 8.29 12.76 -27.21
CA LYS A 391 7.63 14.04 -27.43
C LYS A 391 7.23 14.73 -26.12
N VAL A 392 6.67 13.98 -25.16
CA VAL A 392 6.34 14.50 -23.83
C VAL A 392 7.60 14.89 -23.06
N TYR A 393 8.63 14.05 -23.10
CA TYR A 393 9.91 14.32 -22.44
C TYR A 393 10.56 15.61 -22.97
N ASP A 394 10.59 15.78 -24.29
CA ASP A 394 11.21 16.94 -24.94
C ASP A 394 10.46 18.25 -24.64
N GLU A 395 9.12 18.18 -24.48
CA GLU A 395 8.29 19.36 -24.22
C GLU A 395 8.13 19.66 -22.73
N LYS A 396 7.93 18.65 -21.91
CA LYS A 396 7.61 18.78 -20.47
C LYS A 396 8.79 18.49 -19.53
N GLY A 397 9.89 17.93 -20.07
CA GLY A 397 11.08 17.56 -19.32
C GLY A 397 11.00 16.20 -18.61
N GLU A 398 12.10 15.85 -17.97
CA GLU A 398 12.33 14.58 -17.28
C GLU A 398 11.45 14.39 -16.02
N TYR A 399 11.08 15.49 -15.38
CA TYR A 399 10.39 15.47 -14.09
C TYR A 399 9.00 16.10 -14.17
N LEU A 400 8.10 15.56 -13.38
CA LEU A 400 6.90 16.25 -12.96
C LEU A 400 7.29 17.37 -11.99
N LYS A 401 6.64 18.53 -12.08
CA LYS A 401 6.91 19.69 -11.21
C LYS A 401 6.52 19.38 -9.75
N ALA A 402 7.25 20.01 -8.85
CA ALA A 402 6.91 20.00 -7.44
C ALA A 402 5.59 20.76 -7.18
N TRP A 403 4.88 20.35 -6.13
CA TRP A 403 3.64 21.02 -5.73
C TRP A 403 3.51 21.11 -4.21
N THR A 404 2.71 22.07 -3.75
CA THR A 404 2.40 22.27 -2.33
C THR A 404 0.90 22.47 -2.16
N VAL A 405 0.31 21.76 -1.21
CA VAL A 405 -1.09 21.95 -0.78
C VAL A 405 -1.09 22.39 0.67
N VAL A 406 -1.88 23.40 0.96
CA VAL A 406 -2.11 23.91 2.32
C VAL A 406 -3.55 23.64 2.70
N ASP A 407 -3.75 23.04 3.87
CA ASP A 407 -5.05 22.71 4.43
C ASP A 407 -5.17 23.35 5.81
N ALA A 408 -6.39 23.69 6.23
CA ALA A 408 -6.64 24.22 7.57
C ALA A 408 -7.91 23.62 8.16
N GLY A 409 -7.96 23.50 9.47
CA GLY A 409 -9.14 22.95 10.14
C GLY A 409 -9.31 23.44 11.56
N LEU A 410 -10.50 23.18 12.06
CA LEU A 410 -10.96 23.53 13.40
C LEU A 410 -11.69 22.34 14.00
N SER A 411 -11.49 22.10 15.28
CA SER A 411 -12.28 21.19 16.10
C SER A 411 -12.88 21.97 17.26
N TRP A 412 -14.18 21.87 17.46
CA TRP A 412 -14.89 22.54 18.53
C TRP A 412 -15.74 21.54 19.33
N LYS A 413 -15.35 21.33 20.58
CA LYS A 413 -16.10 20.58 21.58
C LYS A 413 -17.24 21.45 22.09
N MET A 414 -18.40 21.38 21.45
CA MET A 414 -19.57 22.21 21.75
C MET A 414 -20.17 21.85 23.12
N THR A 415 -20.14 20.58 23.45
CA THR A 415 -20.50 20.01 24.78
C THR A 415 -19.62 18.79 25.03
N ASP A 416 -19.70 18.19 26.22
CA ASP A 416 -18.97 16.94 26.52
C ASP A 416 -19.31 15.79 25.59
N ALA A 417 -20.53 15.81 25.03
CA ALA A 417 -21.02 14.78 24.12
C ALA A 417 -20.94 15.16 22.63
N LEU A 418 -20.73 16.43 22.28
CA LEU A 418 -20.88 16.93 20.90
C LEU A 418 -19.67 17.69 20.44
N THR A 419 -19.04 17.20 19.36
CA THR A 419 -17.87 17.82 18.73
C THR A 419 -18.14 18.11 17.25
N LEU A 420 -17.93 19.35 16.85
CA LEU A 420 -17.92 19.81 15.45
C LEU A 420 -16.49 19.86 14.94
N ASN A 421 -16.22 19.23 13.78
CA ASN A 421 -14.97 19.42 13.06
C ASN A 421 -15.25 20.03 11.69
N ALA A 422 -14.42 20.95 11.27
CA ALA A 422 -14.48 21.58 9.95
C ALA A 422 -13.08 21.71 9.36
N ALA A 423 -12.97 21.54 8.06
CA ALA A 423 -11.70 21.70 7.34
C ALA A 423 -11.91 22.33 5.96
N VAL A 424 -10.89 23.07 5.55
CA VAL A 424 -10.75 23.60 4.19
C VAL A 424 -9.51 22.95 3.58
N ASN A 425 -9.70 22.10 2.60
CA ASN A 425 -8.61 21.48 1.87
C ASN A 425 -8.24 22.34 0.66
N ASN A 426 -6.95 22.36 0.30
CA ASN A 426 -6.38 23.23 -0.72
C ASN A 426 -6.80 24.71 -0.50
N LEU A 427 -6.46 25.22 0.67
CA LEU A 427 -6.80 26.58 1.14
C LEU A 427 -6.43 27.68 0.11
N LEU A 428 -5.29 27.47 -0.59
CA LEU A 428 -4.79 28.41 -1.60
C LEU A 428 -5.47 28.26 -2.97
N ASN A 429 -6.39 27.32 -3.11
CA ASN A 429 -7.11 27.00 -4.35
C ASN A 429 -6.19 26.82 -5.57
N LYS A 430 -5.07 26.13 -5.38
CA LYS A 430 -4.12 25.83 -6.45
C LYS A 430 -4.71 24.80 -7.40
N ASP A 431 -4.67 25.13 -8.69
CA ASP A 431 -5.04 24.20 -9.76
C ASP A 431 -3.79 23.47 -10.28
N TYR A 432 -3.83 22.13 -10.26
CA TYR A 432 -2.77 21.26 -10.74
C TYR A 432 -3.20 20.41 -11.95
N SER A 433 -4.35 20.74 -12.58
CA SER A 433 -4.95 19.98 -13.67
C SER A 433 -4.60 20.53 -15.06
N ASP A 434 -3.33 20.52 -15.42
CA ASP A 434 -2.81 21.05 -16.69
C ASP A 434 -2.57 19.97 -17.77
N VAL A 435 -3.36 18.91 -17.76
CA VAL A 435 -3.14 17.73 -18.61
C VAL A 435 -3.50 18.01 -20.08
N SER A 436 -2.56 17.71 -20.98
CA SER A 436 -2.71 17.79 -22.44
C SER A 436 -2.58 16.41 -23.09
N LEU A 437 -3.19 16.26 -24.27
CA LEU A 437 -3.08 15.03 -25.07
C LEU A 437 -1.92 15.16 -26.08
N TYR A 438 -0.99 14.23 -25.98
CA TYR A 438 0.12 14.06 -26.91
C TYR A 438 -0.14 12.90 -27.86
N SER A 439 0.30 13.00 -29.10
CA SER A 439 0.13 11.96 -30.11
C SER A 439 1.41 11.79 -30.94
N ALA A 440 1.75 10.54 -31.23
CA ALA A 440 2.81 10.18 -32.17
C ALA A 440 2.38 8.89 -32.89
N GLY A 441 2.12 8.98 -34.20
CA GLY A 441 1.52 7.91 -34.98
C GLY A 441 0.14 7.51 -34.42
N LYS A 442 -0.03 6.22 -34.07
CA LYS A 442 -1.27 5.68 -33.47
C LYS A 442 -1.26 5.74 -31.93
N SER A 443 -0.15 6.14 -31.33
CA SER A 443 -0.01 6.16 -29.88
C SER A 443 -0.39 7.53 -29.32
N THR A 444 -1.13 7.53 -28.22
CA THR A 444 -1.52 8.73 -27.48
C THR A 444 -1.14 8.62 -26.01
N LEU A 445 -0.81 9.76 -25.40
CA LEU A 445 -0.46 9.89 -23.99
C LEU A 445 -1.01 11.19 -23.44
N TYR A 446 -1.73 11.15 -22.32
CA TYR A 446 -2.09 12.32 -21.56
C TYR A 446 -0.97 12.66 -20.58
N ALA A 447 -0.47 13.88 -20.62
CA ALA A 447 0.59 14.33 -19.74
C ALA A 447 0.40 15.79 -19.34
N GLY A 448 0.67 16.08 -18.08
CA GLY A 448 0.68 17.41 -17.50
C GLY A 448 2.02 17.75 -16.85
N ASP A 449 2.12 18.93 -16.26
CA ASP A 449 3.31 19.36 -15.53
C ASP A 449 3.43 18.63 -14.18
N TYR A 450 2.30 18.42 -13.49
CA TYR A 450 2.27 17.87 -12.13
C TYR A 450 1.88 16.40 -12.07
N PHE A 451 1.11 15.92 -13.03
CA PHE A 451 0.61 14.55 -13.10
C PHE A 451 0.79 14.00 -14.50
N GLN A 452 1.03 12.71 -14.56
CA GLN A 452 1.02 11.96 -15.80
C GLN A 452 -0.04 10.88 -15.71
N THR A 453 -0.99 10.94 -16.62
CA THR A 453 -2.00 9.91 -16.81
C THR A 453 -1.58 9.07 -18.01
N GLY A 454 -1.82 7.79 -18.03
CA GLY A 454 -1.50 6.93 -19.17
C GLY A 454 -2.31 7.26 -20.42
N SER A 455 -2.95 6.28 -21.02
CA SER A 455 -3.81 6.44 -22.21
C SER A 455 -5.24 6.93 -21.90
N SER A 456 -5.54 7.27 -20.66
CA SER A 456 -6.85 7.76 -20.22
C SER A 456 -6.75 9.10 -19.50
N THR A 457 -7.82 9.90 -19.52
CA THR A 457 -7.92 11.16 -18.77
C THR A 457 -8.15 10.96 -17.27
N THR A 458 -8.38 9.74 -16.83
CA THR A 458 -8.62 9.40 -15.42
C THR A 458 -7.31 9.24 -14.69
N GLY A 459 -6.75 10.32 -14.19
CA GLY A 459 -5.63 10.35 -13.27
C GLY A 459 -6.06 10.93 -11.93
N TYR A 460 -5.29 10.62 -10.88
CA TYR A 460 -5.45 11.29 -9.60
C TYR A 460 -5.00 12.74 -9.76
N VAL A 461 -5.94 13.67 -9.64
CA VAL A 461 -5.68 15.11 -9.63
C VAL A 461 -6.06 15.64 -8.25
N ILE A 462 -5.22 16.49 -7.68
CA ILE A 462 -5.53 17.17 -6.42
C ILE A 462 -6.78 18.02 -6.65
N PRO A 463 -7.85 17.83 -5.85
CA PRO A 463 -9.06 18.64 -5.99
C PRO A 463 -8.77 20.11 -5.76
N GLU A 464 -9.57 20.99 -6.37
CA GLU A 464 -9.64 22.39 -6.00
C GLU A 464 -10.06 22.52 -4.52
N ARG A 465 -10.09 23.75 -4.02
CA ARG A 465 -10.56 24.02 -2.65
C ARG A 465 -11.88 23.33 -2.41
N ASN A 466 -11.92 22.54 -1.35
CA ASN A 466 -13.14 21.87 -0.91
C ASN A 466 -13.28 21.99 0.59
N TYR A 467 -14.50 21.84 1.05
CA TYR A 467 -14.88 22.02 2.45
C TYR A 467 -15.37 20.69 2.98
N TRP A 468 -14.96 20.37 4.18
CA TRP A 468 -15.38 19.18 4.89
C TRP A 468 -15.90 19.56 6.28
N MET A 469 -16.95 18.90 6.73
CA MET A 469 -17.51 19.09 8.05
C MET A 469 -18.04 17.77 8.60
N SER A 470 -17.83 17.52 9.88
CA SER A 470 -18.43 16.40 10.62
C SER A 470 -18.94 16.84 11.97
N LEU A 471 -20.02 16.22 12.40
CA LEU A 471 -20.58 16.34 13.73
C LEU A 471 -20.53 14.98 14.40
N ASN A 472 -19.81 14.87 15.51
CA ASN A 472 -19.67 13.65 16.28
C ASN A 472 -20.42 13.78 17.58
N TYR A 473 -21.30 12.83 17.85
CA TYR A 473 -22.05 12.73 19.11
C TYR A 473 -21.69 11.42 19.82
N GLN A 474 -21.29 11.52 21.08
CA GLN A 474 -20.92 10.40 21.94
C GLN A 474 -21.99 10.23 23.03
N PHE A 475 -22.55 9.01 23.16
CA PHE A 475 -23.57 8.67 24.14
C PHE A 475 -22.99 8.38 25.51
#